data_6d24b5d68c479befc322d10deb55e976
#
_entry.id   6d24b5d68c479befc322d10deb55e976
#
_cell.length_a   1.000
_cell.length_b   1.000
_cell.length_c   1.000
_cell.angle_alpha   90.00
_cell.angle_beta   90.00
_cell.angle_gamma   90.00
#
_symmetry.space_group_name_H-M   'P 1'
#
loop_
_entity.id
_entity.type
_entity.pdbx_description
1 polymer ?
#
loop_
_entity_poly.entity_id
_entity_poly.type
_entity_poly.pdbx_seq_one_letter_code
_entity_poly.pdbx_strand_id
1 'polypeptide(L)'
;MEVKATAKYQRFSPRKARLVTDLIKGKSAEEAIAILEHLQKGSAIQIGRVVRSAVANAENNFNMTMENLYVKKAIADEGPRMKRVWYRGRGRRDLKLKRQTHVTIVVDEKGAAR
;
A
#
# COMPACT_ATOMS: atom_id res chain seq x y z
N MET A 1 -12.98 -14.38 -6.88
CA MET A 1 -11.79 -14.09 -7.71
C MET A 1 -11.00 -12.95 -7.10
N GLU A 2 -9.73 -13.15 -6.87
CA GLU A 2 -8.84 -12.13 -6.33
C GLU A 2 -8.30 -11.24 -7.44
N VAL A 3 -8.35 -9.93 -7.23
CA VAL A 3 -7.78 -8.95 -8.15
C VAL A 3 -6.76 -8.13 -7.37
N LYS A 4 -5.58 -7.96 -7.93
CA LYS A 4 -4.50 -7.25 -7.25
C LYS A 4 -4.00 -6.05 -8.04
N ALA A 5 -3.44 -5.09 -7.31
CA ALA A 5 -2.67 -4.00 -7.86
C ALA A 5 -1.40 -3.83 -7.02
N THR A 6 -0.30 -3.53 -7.68
CA THR A 6 1.00 -3.39 -7.03
C THR A 6 1.63 -2.07 -7.43
N ALA A 7 2.13 -1.33 -6.45
CA ALA A 7 2.97 -0.16 -6.68
C ALA A 7 4.36 -0.45 -6.15
N LYS A 8 5.35 -0.51 -7.04
CA LYS A 8 6.74 -0.80 -6.67
C LYS A 8 7.52 0.49 -6.46
N TYR A 9 8.57 0.38 -5.65
CA TYR A 9 9.55 1.44 -5.43
C TYR A 9 8.95 2.73 -4.85
N GLN A 10 7.99 2.59 -3.95
CA GLN A 10 7.41 3.74 -3.26
C GLN A 10 8.39 4.26 -2.20
N ARG A 11 8.52 5.57 -2.11
CA ARG A 11 9.52 6.21 -1.24
C ARG A 11 8.98 6.44 0.18
N PHE A 12 8.76 5.37 0.89
CA PHE A 12 8.46 5.40 2.32
C PHE A 12 8.92 4.09 2.95
N SER A 13 9.11 4.08 4.27
CA SER A 13 9.59 2.88 4.93
C SER A 13 8.49 1.83 5.04
N PRO A 14 8.83 0.53 4.91
CA PRO A 14 7.85 -0.55 5.07
C PRO A 14 7.17 -0.53 6.43
N ARG A 15 7.92 -0.21 7.48
CA ARG A 15 7.39 -0.17 8.85
C ARG A 15 6.25 0.85 8.97
N LYS A 16 6.44 2.04 8.42
CA LYS A 16 5.42 3.09 8.44
C LYS A 16 4.23 2.73 7.54
N ALA A 17 4.51 2.13 6.38
CA ALA A 17 3.46 1.69 5.46
C ALA A 17 2.59 0.61 6.09
N ARG A 18 3.15 -0.30 6.87
CA ARG A 18 2.40 -1.37 7.52
C ARG A 18 1.38 -0.85 8.54
N LEU A 19 1.67 0.28 9.17
CA LEU A 19 0.69 0.91 10.05
C LEU A 19 -0.58 1.30 9.29
N VAL A 20 -0.42 1.75 8.04
CA VAL A 20 -1.54 2.13 7.18
C VAL A 20 -2.23 0.91 6.60
N THR A 21 -1.48 -0.06 6.08
CA THR A 21 -2.07 -1.26 5.48
C THR A 21 -2.87 -2.08 6.49
N ASP A 22 -2.43 -2.12 7.74
CA ASP A 22 -3.15 -2.85 8.80
C ASP A 22 -4.51 -2.23 9.11
N LEU A 23 -4.67 -0.92 8.89
CA LEU A 23 -5.95 -0.25 9.12
C LEU A 23 -7.01 -0.59 8.07
N ILE A 24 -6.60 -0.96 6.87
CA ILE A 24 -7.53 -1.21 5.77
C ILE A 24 -7.78 -2.69 5.49
N LYS A 25 -7.01 -3.59 6.08
CA LYS A 25 -7.23 -5.03 5.90
C LYS A 25 -8.62 -5.44 6.37
N GLY A 26 -9.32 -6.21 5.55
CA GLY A 26 -10.64 -6.71 5.88
C GLY A 26 -11.77 -5.70 5.78
N LYS A 27 -11.47 -4.47 5.44
CA LYS A 27 -12.47 -3.42 5.26
C LYS A 27 -13.06 -3.47 3.86
N SER A 28 -14.29 -3.00 3.70
CA SER A 28 -14.85 -2.85 2.36
C SER A 28 -14.02 -1.84 1.57
N ALA A 29 -14.04 -1.96 0.24
CA ALA A 29 -13.26 -1.04 -0.61
C ALA A 29 -13.64 0.42 -0.36
N GLU A 30 -14.92 0.71 -0.20
CA GLU A 30 -15.40 2.06 0.09
C GLU A 30 -14.87 2.58 1.42
N GLU A 31 -14.93 1.76 2.48
CA GLU A 31 -14.39 2.13 3.78
C GLU A 31 -12.89 2.34 3.74
N ALA A 32 -12.17 1.47 3.04
CA ALA A 32 -10.72 1.57 2.91
C ALA A 32 -10.32 2.89 2.25
N ILE A 33 -11.00 3.25 1.17
CA ILE A 33 -10.73 4.51 0.46
C ILE A 33 -11.04 5.71 1.36
N ALA A 34 -12.16 5.67 2.08
CA ALA A 34 -12.55 6.76 2.99
C ALA A 34 -11.54 6.92 4.13
N ILE A 35 -11.08 5.81 4.72
CA ILE A 35 -10.05 5.84 5.76
C ILE A 35 -8.78 6.50 5.24
N LEU A 36 -8.33 6.10 4.05
CA LEU A 36 -7.07 6.61 3.49
C LEU A 36 -7.16 8.07 3.08
N GLU A 37 -8.33 8.56 2.68
CA GLU A 37 -8.51 9.97 2.35
C GLU A 37 -8.39 10.88 3.57
N HIS A 38 -8.78 10.40 4.74
CA HIS A 38 -8.80 11.19 5.96
C HIS A 38 -7.62 10.91 6.90
N LEU A 39 -6.79 9.93 6.56
CA LEU A 39 -5.66 9.54 7.40
C LEU A 39 -4.47 10.47 7.21
N GLN A 40 -3.95 10.99 8.31
CA GLN A 40 -2.80 11.90 8.30
C GLN A 40 -1.48 11.13 8.38
N LYS A 41 -1.22 10.30 7.37
CA LYS A 41 0.04 9.57 7.22
C LYS A 41 0.60 9.83 5.83
N GLY A 42 1.92 9.97 5.74
CA GLY A 42 2.56 10.27 4.47
C GLY A 42 2.35 9.23 3.38
N SER A 43 2.23 7.96 3.74
CA SER A 43 2.01 6.89 2.78
C SER A 43 0.55 6.66 2.40
N ALA A 44 -0.40 7.29 3.10
CA ALA A 44 -1.82 7.03 2.88
C ALA A 44 -2.29 7.39 1.47
N ILE A 45 -1.77 8.45 0.90
CA ILE A 45 -2.13 8.89 -0.45
C ILE A 45 -1.70 7.86 -1.50
N GLN A 46 -0.47 7.38 -1.42
CA GLN A 46 0.06 6.39 -2.35
C GLN A 46 -0.65 5.05 -2.21
N ILE A 47 -0.90 4.62 -0.98
CA ILE A 47 -1.63 3.38 -0.73
C ILE A 47 -3.08 3.51 -1.22
N GLY A 48 -3.70 4.67 -1.04
CA GLY A 48 -5.03 4.96 -1.56
C GLY A 48 -5.10 4.82 -3.08
N ARG A 49 -4.07 5.27 -3.79
CA ARG A 49 -3.98 5.11 -5.24
C ARG A 49 -3.92 3.65 -5.65
N VAL A 50 -3.20 2.82 -4.88
CA VAL A 50 -3.10 1.39 -5.16
C VAL A 50 -4.45 0.71 -4.94
N VAL A 51 -5.17 1.07 -3.88
CA VAL A 51 -6.51 0.54 -3.62
C VAL A 51 -7.46 0.91 -4.75
N ARG A 52 -7.45 2.16 -5.18
CA ARG A 52 -8.28 2.60 -6.32
C ARG A 52 -7.92 1.88 -7.60
N SER A 53 -6.64 1.62 -7.81
CA SER A 53 -6.16 0.86 -8.97
C SER A 53 -6.68 -0.58 -8.94
N ALA A 54 -6.65 -1.23 -7.78
CA ALA A 54 -7.17 -2.58 -7.61
C ALA A 54 -8.68 -2.63 -7.88
N VAL A 55 -9.43 -1.65 -7.36
CA VAL A 55 -10.86 -1.54 -7.60
C VAL A 55 -11.15 -1.32 -9.08
N ALA A 56 -10.40 -0.43 -9.74
CA ALA A 56 -10.55 -0.18 -11.17
C ALA A 56 -10.27 -1.44 -11.99
N ASN A 57 -9.24 -2.21 -11.62
CA ASN A 57 -8.95 -3.48 -12.29
C ASN A 57 -10.10 -4.47 -12.14
N ALA A 58 -10.71 -4.52 -10.97
CA ALA A 58 -11.84 -5.42 -10.72
C ALA A 58 -13.06 -5.00 -11.54
N GLU A 59 -13.36 -3.72 -11.59
CA GLU A 59 -14.51 -3.20 -12.36
C GLU A 59 -14.34 -3.37 -13.85
N ASN A 60 -13.17 -2.99 -14.37
CA ASN A 60 -12.97 -2.93 -15.83
C ASN A 60 -12.62 -4.28 -16.44
N ASN A 61 -11.89 -5.12 -15.75
CA ASN A 61 -11.40 -6.39 -16.30
C ASN A 61 -12.28 -7.59 -15.94
N PHE A 62 -13.00 -7.52 -14.83
CA PHE A 62 -13.76 -8.64 -14.28
C PHE A 62 -15.22 -8.32 -13.99
N ASN A 63 -15.68 -7.13 -14.38
CA ASN A 63 -17.09 -6.69 -14.23
C ASN A 63 -17.61 -6.78 -12.79
N MET A 64 -16.74 -6.57 -11.81
CA MET A 64 -17.10 -6.54 -10.40
C MET A 64 -17.61 -5.14 -10.04
N THR A 65 -18.47 -5.04 -9.03
CA THR A 65 -18.93 -3.76 -8.52
C THR A 65 -18.20 -3.39 -7.24
N MET A 66 -17.88 -2.11 -7.09
CA MET A 66 -17.15 -1.61 -5.93
C MET A 66 -17.86 -1.95 -4.61
N GLU A 67 -19.18 -1.90 -4.60
CA GLU A 67 -19.97 -2.18 -3.40
C GLU A 67 -19.77 -3.58 -2.85
N ASN A 68 -19.41 -4.52 -3.70
CA ASN A 68 -19.21 -5.91 -3.33
C ASN A 68 -17.76 -6.27 -3.06
N LEU A 69 -16.85 -5.31 -3.17
CA LEU A 69 -15.42 -5.56 -2.99
C LEU A 69 -14.97 -5.26 -1.56
N TYR A 70 -14.00 -6.03 -1.09
CA TYR A 70 -13.31 -5.76 0.18
C TYR A 70 -11.81 -5.98 0.01
N VAL A 71 -11.04 -5.36 0.88
CA VAL A 71 -9.58 -5.51 0.87
C VAL A 71 -9.24 -6.82 1.59
N LYS A 72 -8.89 -7.83 0.81
CA LYS A 72 -8.54 -9.14 1.34
C LYS A 72 -7.14 -9.14 1.93
N LYS A 73 -6.19 -8.55 1.21
CA LYS A 73 -4.80 -8.44 1.63
C LYS A 73 -4.27 -7.06 1.33
N ALA A 74 -3.47 -6.55 2.24
CA ALA A 74 -2.73 -5.31 2.06
C ALA A 74 -1.31 -5.56 2.55
N ILE A 75 -0.36 -5.61 1.65
CA ILE A 75 1.00 -6.02 1.91
C ILE A 75 1.97 -4.90 1.59
N ALA A 76 2.87 -4.61 2.52
CA ALA A 76 3.95 -3.67 2.32
C ALA A 76 5.27 -4.42 2.47
N ASP A 77 5.90 -4.74 1.35
CA ASP A 77 7.16 -5.47 1.31
C ASP A 77 8.33 -4.50 1.18
N GLU A 78 9.46 -4.89 1.75
CA GLU A 78 10.68 -4.10 1.68
C GLU A 78 11.25 -4.13 0.27
N GLY A 79 11.49 -2.93 -0.29
CA GLY A 79 12.15 -2.78 -1.57
C GLY A 79 13.65 -2.53 -1.40
N PRO A 80 14.37 -2.22 -2.51
CA PRO A 80 15.80 -1.91 -2.43
C PRO A 80 16.06 -0.71 -1.56
N ARG A 81 17.16 -0.76 -0.81
CA ARG A 81 17.61 0.34 0.02
C ARG A 81 18.63 1.16 -0.73
N MET A 82 18.46 2.47 -0.76
CA MET A 82 19.47 3.37 -1.29
C MET A 82 20.34 3.86 -0.14
N LYS A 83 21.63 3.65 -0.24
CA LYS A 83 22.59 4.08 0.78
C LYS A 83 23.07 5.48 0.46
N ARG A 84 23.08 6.34 1.46
CA ARG A 84 23.63 7.70 1.38
C ARG A 84 24.65 7.88 2.48
N VAL A 85 25.72 8.60 2.15
CA VAL A 85 26.81 8.87 3.08
C VAL A 85 26.64 10.26 3.67
N TRP A 86 26.69 10.35 5.00
CA TRP A 86 26.72 11.61 5.71
C TRP A 86 28.07 11.78 6.36
N TYR A 87 28.73 12.90 6.09
CA TYR A 87 29.98 13.24 6.73
C TYR A 87 29.70 13.91 8.05
N ARG A 88 30.27 13.36 9.11
CA ARG A 88 30.20 13.90 10.45
C ARG A 88 31.57 14.44 10.85
N GLY A 89 31.66 15.22 11.92
CA GLY A 89 32.90 15.84 12.37
C GLY A 89 34.10 14.90 12.40
N ARG A 90 35.27 15.43 12.13
CA ARG A 90 36.56 14.69 12.10
C ARG A 90 36.63 13.62 11.01
N GLY A 91 35.95 13.83 9.88
CA GLY A 91 36.01 12.91 8.76
C GLY A 91 35.24 11.61 8.90
N ARG A 92 34.46 11.45 9.96
CA ARG A 92 33.62 10.26 10.12
C ARG A 92 32.48 10.25 9.13
N ARG A 93 32.13 9.07 8.65
CA ARG A 93 31.01 8.85 7.74
C ARG A 93 29.95 8.00 8.41
N ASP A 94 28.71 8.45 8.33
CA ASP A 94 27.56 7.66 8.73
C ASP A 94 26.78 7.26 7.49
N LEU A 95 26.26 6.03 7.48
CA LEU A 95 25.41 5.55 6.41
C LEU A 95 23.96 5.87 6.74
N LYS A 96 23.30 6.53 5.81
CA LYS A 96 21.87 6.79 5.91
C LYS A 96 21.15 5.98 4.85
N LEU A 97 20.17 5.20 5.27
CA LEU A 97 19.42 4.34 4.36
C LEU A 97 18.14 5.03 3.93
N LYS A 98 17.94 5.14 2.61
CA LYS A 98 16.68 5.55 2.02
C LYS A 98 15.91 4.30 1.66
N ARG A 99 14.88 4.01 2.44
CA ARG A 99 14.10 2.77 2.27
C ARG A 99 13.00 2.96 1.26
N GLN A 100 12.68 1.89 0.56
CA GLN A 100 11.59 1.85 -0.41
C GLN A 100 10.67 0.68 -0.07
N THR A 101 9.42 0.78 -0.53
CA THR A 101 8.40 -0.21 -0.23
C THR A 101 7.66 -0.60 -1.51
N HIS A 102 7.35 -1.88 -1.63
CA HIS A 102 6.44 -2.39 -2.65
C HIS A 102 5.10 -2.64 -1.98
N VAL A 103 4.05 -1.98 -2.46
CA VAL A 103 2.71 -2.12 -1.89
C VAL A 103 1.87 -2.98 -2.81
N THR A 104 1.26 -4.01 -2.26
CA THR A 104 0.34 -4.89 -2.99
C THR A 104 -1.00 -4.90 -2.29
N ILE A 105 -2.06 -4.59 -3.01
CA ILE A 105 -3.43 -4.63 -2.51
C ILE A 105 -4.18 -5.69 -3.30
N VAL A 106 -4.82 -6.61 -2.58
CA VAL A 106 -5.66 -7.65 -3.18
C VAL A 106 -7.09 -7.40 -2.73
N VAL A 107 -8.01 -7.27 -3.68
CA VAL A 107 -9.43 -7.14 -3.42
C VAL A 107 -10.17 -8.38 -3.90
N ASP A 108 -11.28 -8.71 -3.28
CA ASP A 108 -12.10 -9.85 -3.61
C ASP A 108 -13.57 -9.51 -3.37
N GLU A 109 -14.47 -10.29 -3.90
CA GLU A 109 -15.90 -10.09 -3.71
C GLU A 109 -16.35 -10.61 -2.35
N LYS A 110 -17.20 -9.83 -1.69
CA LYS A 110 -17.81 -10.24 -0.42
C LYS A 110 -18.73 -11.43 -0.64
N GLY A 111 -18.63 -12.40 0.25
CA GLY A 111 -19.48 -13.59 0.19
C GLY A 111 -19.03 -14.63 -0.82
N ALA A 112 -17.96 -14.37 -1.59
CA ALA A 112 -17.45 -15.32 -2.58
C ALA A 112 -16.62 -16.45 -1.95
N ALA A 113 -16.13 -16.27 -0.75
CA ALA A 113 -15.24 -17.19 -0.07
C ALA A 113 -16.01 -18.21 0.78
N ARG A 114 -16.71 -19.09 0.13
CA ARG A 114 -17.50 -20.11 0.84
C ARG A 114 -17.39 -21.47 0.24
#